data_9e297a46637eaa4cee738428659438b7
#
_entry.id   9e297a46637eaa4cee738428659438b7
#
_cell.length_a   1.000
_cell.length_b   1.000
_cell.length_c   1.000
_cell.angle_alpha   90.00
_cell.angle_beta   90.00
_cell.angle_gamma   90.00
#
_symmetry.space_group_name_H-M   'P 1'
#
loop_
_entity.id
_entity.type
_entity.pdbx_description
1 polymer ?
#
loop_
_entity_poly.entity_id
_entity_poly.type
_entity_poly.pdbx_seq_one_letter_code
_entity_poly.pdbx_strand_id
1 'polypeptide(L)'
;MAASPKDDLHSRLVVWLKITLPLIALAILATLFLFSNRIGGEGELPYAKVDVEELARQQRITAPEFLGTTMDGAAISLRARSARPAQGTEQAAMDQLAANYFGQDGTSVELRAEEGRMTPDGETVMLDKGVEMTTSAGYRLTAQDLTALTTRTEVSTANPVTAEAPFGTIEAGAMTLSPDPVRPETYVLVFNKGVRMLYQPGP
;
A
#
# COMPACT_ATOMS: atom_id res chain seq x y z
N MET A 1 16.15 95.07 -25.40
CA MET A 1 15.39 93.76 -25.36
C MET A 1 15.95 93.01 -24.14
N ALA A 2 15.20 93.02 -23.08
CA ALA A 2 15.60 92.34 -21.84
C ALA A 2 15.04 90.94 -21.81
N ALA A 3 15.89 89.94 -21.77
CA ALA A 3 15.52 88.55 -21.62
C ALA A 3 15.01 88.29 -20.22
N SER A 4 13.81 87.71 -20.05
CA SER A 4 13.20 87.47 -18.76
C SER A 4 13.93 86.35 -18.01
N PRO A 5 14.25 86.51 -16.74
CA PRO A 5 14.99 85.51 -15.95
C PRO A 5 14.17 84.28 -15.53
N LYS A 6 12.98 84.05 -16.11
CA LYS A 6 12.08 82.91 -15.81
C LYS A 6 12.38 81.65 -16.63
N ASP A 7 13.03 81.80 -17.76
CA ASP A 7 13.32 80.68 -18.69
C ASP A 7 14.48 79.79 -18.21
N ASP A 8 15.46 80.41 -17.48
CA ASP A 8 16.64 79.71 -16.97
C ASP A 8 16.33 78.78 -15.75
N LEU A 9 15.37 79.14 -14.93
CA LEU A 9 14.94 78.30 -13.82
C LEU A 9 14.16 77.08 -14.28
N HIS A 10 13.30 77.26 -15.27
CA HIS A 10 12.53 76.13 -15.86
C HIS A 10 13.44 75.15 -16.57
N SER A 11 14.39 75.63 -17.33
CA SER A 11 15.38 74.82 -18.03
C SER A 11 16.29 74.05 -17.08
N ARG A 12 16.74 74.65 -16.01
CA ARG A 12 17.56 73.99 -14.97
C ARG A 12 16.74 72.95 -14.19
N LEU A 13 15.49 73.25 -13.90
CA LEU A 13 14.58 72.33 -13.21
C LEU A 13 14.27 71.08 -14.05
N VAL A 14 14.05 71.25 -15.33
CA VAL A 14 13.83 70.14 -16.28
C VAL A 14 15.09 69.26 -16.40
N VAL A 15 16.27 69.85 -16.49
CA VAL A 15 17.53 69.07 -16.54
C VAL A 15 17.76 68.33 -15.25
N TRP A 16 17.48 68.94 -14.11
CA TRP A 16 17.59 68.31 -12.78
C TRP A 16 16.59 67.14 -12.65
N LEU A 17 15.34 67.37 -13.04
CA LEU A 17 14.29 66.34 -13.00
C LEU A 17 14.63 65.15 -13.90
N LYS A 18 15.24 65.41 -15.07
CA LYS A 18 15.62 64.38 -16.04
C LYS A 18 16.72 63.45 -15.53
N ILE A 19 17.54 63.94 -14.56
CA ILE A 19 18.59 63.13 -13.93
C ILE A 19 18.11 62.53 -12.62
N THR A 20 17.35 63.23 -11.79
CA THR A 20 16.90 62.76 -10.48
C THR A 20 15.80 61.72 -10.59
N LEU A 21 14.89 61.79 -11.56
CA LEU A 21 13.79 60.88 -11.71
C LEU A 21 14.25 59.43 -12.02
N PRO A 22 15.18 59.18 -12.95
CA PRO A 22 15.70 57.85 -13.17
C PRO A 22 16.55 57.35 -11.97
N LEU A 23 17.20 58.25 -11.25
CA LEU A 23 18.02 57.90 -10.08
C LEU A 23 17.14 57.46 -8.90
N ILE A 24 16.00 58.14 -8.68
CA ILE A 24 14.99 57.74 -7.72
C ILE A 24 14.33 56.40 -8.12
N ALA A 25 14.01 56.21 -9.40
CA ALA A 25 13.48 54.96 -9.86
C ALA A 25 14.44 53.78 -9.66
N LEU A 26 15.74 54.04 -9.87
CA LEU A 26 16.79 53.04 -9.65
C LEU A 26 16.95 52.73 -8.15
N ALA A 27 16.87 53.76 -7.30
CA ALA A 27 16.91 53.57 -5.83
C ALA A 27 15.72 52.78 -5.32
N ILE A 28 14.51 53.04 -5.84
CA ILE A 28 13.32 52.27 -5.49
C ILE A 28 13.45 50.84 -5.98
N LEU A 29 13.94 50.61 -7.19
CA LEU A 29 14.17 49.26 -7.72
C LEU A 29 15.20 48.49 -6.90
N ALA A 30 16.31 49.18 -6.51
CA ALA A 30 17.35 48.57 -5.67
C ALA A 30 16.83 48.24 -4.24
N THR A 31 15.99 49.08 -3.65
CA THR A 31 15.37 48.81 -2.36
C THR A 31 14.36 47.68 -2.45
N LEU A 32 13.55 47.57 -3.52
CA LEU A 32 12.64 46.46 -3.76
C LEU A 32 13.42 45.15 -3.95
N PHE A 33 14.53 45.20 -4.69
CA PHE A 33 15.37 44.02 -4.89
C PHE A 33 16.04 43.56 -3.57
N LEU A 34 16.51 44.50 -2.78
CA LEU A 34 17.12 44.21 -1.46
C LEU A 34 16.10 43.66 -0.47
N PHE A 35 14.85 44.18 -0.52
CA PHE A 35 13.75 43.70 0.31
C PHE A 35 13.20 42.36 -0.17
N SER A 36 13.13 42.17 -1.48
CA SER A 36 12.71 40.89 -2.10
C SER A 36 13.64 39.74 -1.73
N ASN A 37 14.95 40.02 -1.63
CA ASN A 37 15.93 39.01 -1.20
C ASN A 37 15.87 38.71 0.31
N ARG A 38 15.23 39.58 1.11
CA ARG A 38 14.97 39.32 2.54
C ARG A 38 13.63 38.63 2.80
N ILE A 39 12.68 38.74 1.88
CA ILE A 39 11.39 38.01 1.93
C ILE A 39 11.53 36.60 1.36
N GLY A 40 12.56 36.33 0.55
CA GLY A 40 12.94 34.98 0.08
C GLY A 40 13.84 34.20 1.04
N GLY A 41 14.24 34.80 2.19
CA GLY A 41 14.97 34.13 3.24
C GLY A 41 14.01 33.54 4.26
N GLU A 42 13.89 32.23 4.25
CA GLU A 42 13.44 31.39 5.37
C GLU A 42 12.18 31.88 6.13
N GLY A 43 11.15 32.31 5.42
CA GLY A 43 9.82 32.05 5.90
C GLY A 43 9.62 30.54 5.82
N GLU A 44 9.99 29.80 6.85
CA GLU A 44 9.42 28.51 7.12
C GLU A 44 7.90 28.71 7.05
N LEU A 45 7.31 28.39 5.89
CA LEU A 45 5.92 28.07 5.89
C LEU A 45 5.78 27.00 6.99
N PRO A 46 4.83 27.11 7.91
CA PRO A 46 4.56 26.07 8.90
C PRO A 46 3.83 24.87 8.23
N TYR A 47 4.14 24.61 6.98
CA TYR A 47 4.15 23.26 6.48
C TYR A 47 5.33 22.65 7.18
N ALA A 48 5.04 21.94 8.29
CA ALA A 48 5.96 21.03 8.91
C ALA A 48 6.95 20.57 7.85
N LYS A 49 8.24 20.54 8.16
CA LYS A 49 9.19 19.69 7.47
C LYS A 49 8.59 18.28 7.59
N VAL A 50 7.62 18.03 6.75
CA VAL A 50 7.12 16.71 6.51
C VAL A 50 8.33 16.09 5.85
N ASP A 51 9.04 15.32 6.67
CA ASP A 51 10.20 14.61 6.22
C ASP A 51 9.71 13.79 5.02
N VAL A 52 10.04 14.30 3.81
CA VAL A 52 9.58 13.67 2.55
C VAL A 52 10.11 12.24 2.51
N GLU A 53 11.24 11.97 3.19
CA GLU A 53 11.76 10.64 3.40
C GLU A 53 10.88 9.84 4.38
N GLU A 54 10.31 10.45 5.40
CA GLU A 54 9.43 9.78 6.36
C GLU A 54 8.03 9.56 5.77
N LEU A 55 7.53 10.47 4.94
CA LEU A 55 6.32 10.26 4.12
C LEU A 55 6.54 9.21 3.02
N ALA A 56 7.72 9.17 2.41
CA ALA A 56 8.08 8.13 1.46
C ALA A 56 8.22 6.76 2.15
N ARG A 57 8.67 6.71 3.40
CA ARG A 57 8.72 5.49 4.22
C ARG A 57 7.34 5.06 4.73
N GLN A 58 6.40 5.99 4.84
CA GLN A 58 5.02 5.73 5.27
C GLN A 58 4.05 5.62 4.09
N GLN A 59 4.49 5.08 2.94
CA GLN A 59 3.58 4.81 1.82
C GLN A 59 2.54 3.76 2.23
N ARG A 60 1.50 4.23 2.91
CA ARG A 60 0.36 3.44 3.30
C ARG A 60 -0.76 3.64 2.28
N ILE A 61 -1.15 2.57 1.62
CA ILE A 61 -2.29 2.56 0.73
C ILE A 61 -3.52 2.22 1.57
N THR A 62 -4.53 3.07 1.56
CA THR A 62 -5.78 2.83 2.28
C THR A 62 -6.75 2.12 1.35
N ALA A 63 -7.38 1.06 1.87
CA ALA A 63 -8.35 0.22 1.17
C ALA A 63 -7.87 -0.26 -0.22
N PRO A 64 -6.68 -0.87 -0.33
CA PRO A 64 -6.25 -1.42 -1.60
C PRO A 64 -7.18 -2.55 -2.04
N GLU A 65 -7.46 -2.60 -3.32
CA GLU A 65 -8.18 -3.68 -3.97
C GLU A 65 -7.37 -4.16 -5.18
N PHE A 66 -7.20 -5.46 -5.26
CA PHE A 66 -6.57 -6.14 -6.40
C PHE A 66 -7.56 -7.11 -7.00
N LEU A 67 -7.70 -7.07 -8.32
CA LEU A 67 -8.50 -8.02 -9.10
C LEU A 67 -7.58 -8.67 -10.11
N GLY A 68 -7.63 -9.98 -10.20
CA GLY A 68 -6.80 -10.77 -11.10
C GLY A 68 -7.50 -12.00 -11.61
N THR A 69 -6.88 -12.65 -12.57
CA THR A 69 -7.30 -13.94 -13.08
C THR A 69 -6.09 -14.87 -13.06
N THR A 70 -6.28 -16.07 -12.58
CA THR A 70 -5.24 -17.10 -12.57
C THR A 70 -5.02 -17.66 -13.98
N MET A 71 -3.92 -18.40 -14.19
CA MET A 71 -3.61 -19.02 -15.50
C MET A 71 -4.66 -20.06 -15.90
N ASP A 72 -5.34 -20.68 -14.95
CA ASP A 72 -6.45 -21.60 -15.12
C ASP A 72 -7.82 -20.91 -15.26
N GLY A 73 -7.85 -19.56 -15.30
CA GLY A 73 -9.03 -18.76 -15.58
C GLY A 73 -9.94 -18.50 -14.38
N ALA A 74 -9.51 -18.83 -13.16
CA ALA A 74 -10.24 -18.48 -11.96
C ALA A 74 -10.08 -16.98 -11.64
N ALA A 75 -11.14 -16.35 -11.13
CA ALA A 75 -11.10 -14.95 -10.71
C ALA A 75 -10.64 -14.85 -9.25
N ILE A 76 -9.71 -13.93 -9.00
CA ILE A 76 -9.23 -13.63 -7.65
C ILE A 76 -9.51 -12.15 -7.35
N SER A 77 -10.05 -11.88 -6.17
CA SER A 77 -10.10 -10.54 -5.60
C SER A 77 -9.42 -10.52 -4.24
N LEU A 78 -8.62 -9.50 -4.01
CA LEU A 78 -7.92 -9.28 -2.75
C LEU A 78 -8.22 -7.87 -2.27
N ARG A 79 -8.64 -7.71 -1.02
CA ARG A 79 -8.90 -6.44 -0.37
C ARG A 79 -8.19 -6.41 0.97
N ALA A 80 -7.70 -5.23 1.35
CA ALA A 80 -7.20 -5.00 2.69
C ALA A 80 -7.68 -3.65 3.22
N ARG A 81 -7.69 -3.45 4.54
CA ARG A 81 -7.94 -2.14 5.13
C ARG A 81 -6.83 -1.17 4.78
N SER A 82 -5.60 -1.64 4.84
CA SER A 82 -4.42 -0.88 4.46
C SER A 82 -3.30 -1.81 4.00
N ALA A 83 -2.43 -1.29 3.16
CA ALA A 83 -1.21 -1.97 2.75
C ALA A 83 -0.01 -1.03 2.81
N ARG A 84 1.13 -1.57 3.15
CA ARG A 84 2.46 -0.96 3.00
C ARG A 84 3.21 -1.77 1.96
N PRO A 85 3.59 -1.16 0.83
CA PRO A 85 4.40 -1.82 -0.18
C PRO A 85 5.76 -2.26 0.37
N ALA A 86 6.33 -3.30 -0.22
CA ALA A 86 7.71 -3.70 0.06
C ALA A 86 8.68 -2.58 -0.30
N GLN A 87 9.68 -2.33 0.55
CA GLN A 87 10.74 -1.36 0.30
C GLN A 87 12.11 -2.01 0.54
N GLY A 88 12.91 -2.11 -0.52
CA GLY A 88 14.21 -2.77 -0.43
C GLY A 88 14.09 -4.23 0.03
N THR A 89 14.59 -4.53 1.23
CA THR A 89 14.50 -5.86 1.85
C THR A 89 13.29 -6.04 2.78
N GLU A 90 12.50 -4.97 3.00
CA GLU A 90 11.32 -5.04 3.85
C GLU A 90 10.16 -5.74 3.13
N GLN A 91 9.40 -6.52 3.88
CA GLN A 91 8.22 -7.20 3.38
C GLN A 91 7.07 -6.22 3.16
N ALA A 92 6.26 -6.46 2.15
CA ALA A 92 4.95 -5.82 2.07
C ALA A 92 4.08 -6.30 3.24
N ALA A 93 3.32 -5.40 3.84
CA ALA A 93 2.42 -5.71 4.95
C ALA A 93 1.00 -5.24 4.63
N MET A 94 0.02 -6.03 5.02
CA MET A 94 -1.41 -5.76 4.82
C MET A 94 -2.15 -5.98 6.13
N ASP A 95 -3.07 -5.09 6.44
CA ASP A 95 -3.93 -5.19 7.62
C ASP A 95 -5.35 -5.54 7.18
N GLN A 96 -5.98 -6.47 7.86
CA GLN A 96 -7.34 -6.97 7.60
C GLN A 96 -7.55 -7.36 6.14
N LEU A 97 -6.94 -8.48 5.81
CA LEU A 97 -7.00 -9.08 4.48
C LEU A 97 -8.29 -9.87 4.30
N ALA A 98 -8.94 -9.69 3.15
CA ALA A 98 -10.00 -10.54 2.64
C ALA A 98 -9.69 -10.91 1.19
N ALA A 99 -9.66 -12.20 0.89
CA ALA A 99 -9.45 -12.72 -0.45
C ALA A 99 -10.64 -13.59 -0.87
N ASN A 100 -11.04 -13.48 -2.12
CA ASN A 100 -12.05 -14.35 -2.72
C ASN A 100 -11.47 -14.98 -3.98
N TYR A 101 -11.71 -16.26 -4.12
CA TYR A 101 -11.38 -17.06 -5.30
C TYR A 101 -12.66 -17.62 -5.89
N PHE A 102 -12.82 -17.52 -7.19
CA PHE A 102 -13.96 -18.08 -7.93
C PHE A 102 -13.42 -18.95 -9.06
N GLY A 103 -13.54 -20.27 -8.89
CA GLY A 103 -13.16 -21.25 -9.89
C GLY A 103 -14.14 -21.32 -11.06
N GLN A 104 -13.67 -21.79 -12.22
CA GLN A 104 -14.52 -21.99 -13.39
C GLN A 104 -15.56 -23.10 -13.18
N ASP A 105 -15.31 -24.01 -12.26
CA ASP A 105 -16.23 -25.09 -11.84
C ASP A 105 -17.36 -24.60 -10.90
N GLY A 106 -17.40 -23.31 -10.60
CA GLY A 106 -18.35 -22.71 -9.66
C GLY A 106 -17.93 -22.82 -8.19
N THR A 107 -16.77 -23.36 -7.89
CA THR A 107 -16.23 -23.37 -6.52
C THR A 107 -15.84 -21.96 -6.12
N SER A 108 -16.24 -21.52 -4.94
CA SER A 108 -15.76 -20.29 -4.34
C SER A 108 -15.08 -20.56 -3.01
N VAL A 109 -14.00 -19.78 -2.76
CA VAL A 109 -13.26 -19.78 -1.52
C VAL A 109 -13.15 -18.34 -1.03
N GLU A 110 -13.56 -18.11 0.20
CA GLU A 110 -13.35 -16.86 0.92
C GLU A 110 -12.29 -17.10 2.00
N LEU A 111 -11.30 -16.21 2.06
CA LEU A 111 -10.23 -16.23 3.06
C LEU A 111 -10.16 -14.89 3.75
N ARG A 112 -10.00 -14.88 5.07
CA ARG A 112 -9.80 -13.70 5.91
C ARG A 112 -8.62 -13.90 6.84
N ALA A 113 -7.84 -12.83 7.05
CA ALA A 113 -6.76 -12.78 8.02
C ALA A 113 -6.63 -11.37 8.60
N GLU A 114 -6.22 -11.25 9.87
CA GLU A 114 -6.00 -9.92 10.44
C GLU A 114 -4.74 -9.25 9.90
N GLU A 115 -3.69 -10.03 9.63
CA GLU A 115 -2.43 -9.55 9.05
C GLU A 115 -1.98 -10.43 7.90
N GLY A 116 -1.43 -9.80 6.88
CA GLY A 116 -0.74 -10.45 5.77
C GLY A 116 0.62 -9.81 5.52
N ARG A 117 1.61 -10.63 5.22
CA ARG A 117 2.95 -10.20 4.82
C ARG A 117 3.36 -10.94 3.56
N MET A 118 4.05 -10.25 2.67
CA MET A 118 4.57 -10.84 1.45
C MET A 118 6.06 -10.54 1.33
N THR A 119 6.84 -11.55 1.00
CA THR A 119 8.29 -11.39 0.77
C THR A 119 8.57 -10.42 -0.37
N PRO A 120 9.73 -9.72 -0.39
CA PRO A 120 10.05 -8.72 -1.42
C PRO A 120 10.07 -9.27 -2.84
N ASP A 121 10.40 -10.56 -3.01
CA ASP A 121 10.33 -11.29 -4.28
C ASP A 121 8.90 -11.63 -4.71
N GLY A 122 7.92 -11.47 -3.81
CA GLY A 122 6.53 -11.81 -4.06
C GLY A 122 6.23 -13.32 -4.05
N GLU A 123 7.19 -14.17 -3.70
CA GLU A 123 7.03 -15.62 -3.80
C GLU A 123 6.27 -16.24 -2.62
N THR A 124 6.34 -15.63 -1.44
CA THR A 124 5.72 -16.15 -0.22
C THR A 124 4.78 -15.13 0.40
N VAL A 125 3.57 -15.57 0.72
CA VAL A 125 2.59 -14.83 1.52
C VAL A 125 2.41 -15.52 2.85
N MET A 126 2.58 -14.79 3.93
CA MET A 126 2.33 -15.21 5.30
C MET A 126 1.10 -14.49 5.81
N LEU A 127 0.15 -15.25 6.32
CA LEU A 127 -1.09 -14.77 6.94
C LEU A 127 -1.02 -15.07 8.43
N ASP A 128 -1.29 -14.10 9.25
CA ASP A 128 -1.13 -14.18 10.70
C ASP A 128 -2.38 -13.65 11.44
N LYS A 129 -2.43 -13.94 12.73
CA LYS A 129 -3.43 -13.46 13.70
C LYS A 129 -4.86 -13.90 13.38
N GLY A 130 -5.03 -15.17 13.15
CA GLY A 130 -6.33 -15.77 12.90
C GLY A 130 -6.67 -15.74 11.41
N VAL A 131 -6.56 -16.91 10.80
CA VAL A 131 -6.93 -17.14 9.40
C VAL A 131 -8.19 -18.00 9.38
N GLU A 132 -9.19 -17.52 8.66
CA GLU A 132 -10.43 -18.23 8.41
C GLU A 132 -10.59 -18.39 6.90
N MET A 133 -10.85 -19.62 6.45
CA MET A 133 -11.15 -19.94 5.07
C MET A 133 -12.48 -20.69 5.01
N THR A 134 -13.34 -20.28 4.10
CA THR A 134 -14.66 -20.93 3.88
C THR A 134 -14.82 -21.23 2.39
N THR A 135 -15.36 -22.40 2.07
CA THR A 135 -15.64 -22.80 0.69
C THR A 135 -17.14 -22.92 0.43
N SER A 136 -17.57 -22.76 -0.81
CA SER A 136 -18.97 -22.99 -1.23
C SER A 136 -19.44 -24.42 -1.01
N ALA A 137 -18.52 -25.37 -0.88
CA ALA A 137 -18.82 -26.77 -0.57
C ALA A 137 -19.08 -27.03 0.94
N GLY A 138 -19.09 -25.96 1.78
CA GLY A 138 -19.37 -26.06 3.21
C GLY A 138 -18.18 -26.47 4.08
N TYR A 139 -16.96 -26.36 3.55
CA TYR A 139 -15.74 -26.52 4.35
C TYR A 139 -15.35 -25.19 4.98
N ARG A 140 -14.97 -25.24 6.27
CA ARG A 140 -14.39 -24.11 6.99
C ARG A 140 -13.09 -24.57 7.61
N LEU A 141 -12.05 -23.76 7.44
CA LEU A 141 -10.75 -23.98 8.06
C LEU A 141 -10.40 -22.75 8.90
N THR A 142 -9.94 -23.01 10.13
CA THR A 142 -9.46 -21.98 11.06
C THR A 142 -8.06 -22.33 11.51
N ALA A 143 -7.14 -21.39 11.39
CA ALA A 143 -5.75 -21.53 11.81
C ALA A 143 -5.25 -20.22 12.43
N GLN A 144 -4.15 -20.26 13.19
CA GLN A 144 -3.51 -19.03 13.67
C GLN A 144 -2.72 -18.33 12.58
N ASP A 145 -2.09 -19.10 11.70
CA ASP A 145 -1.26 -18.64 10.60
C ASP A 145 -1.41 -19.59 9.41
N LEU A 146 -1.16 -19.07 8.23
CA LEU A 146 -0.97 -19.84 6.99
C LEU A 146 0.18 -19.23 6.19
N THR A 147 1.01 -20.06 5.61
CA THR A 147 2.02 -19.68 4.62
C THR A 147 1.61 -20.23 3.27
N ALA A 148 1.54 -19.36 2.26
CA ALA A 148 1.20 -19.72 0.89
C ALA A 148 2.34 -19.34 -0.06
N LEU A 149 2.64 -20.20 -1.04
CA LEU A 149 3.52 -19.87 -2.15
C LEU A 149 2.69 -19.31 -3.31
N THR A 150 3.19 -18.26 -3.94
CA THR A 150 2.51 -17.62 -5.09
C THR A 150 2.90 -18.28 -6.42
N THR A 151 4.08 -18.90 -6.46
CA THR A 151 4.63 -19.57 -7.64
C THR A 151 4.01 -20.93 -7.94
N ARG A 152 3.39 -21.55 -6.93
CA ARG A 152 2.66 -22.81 -7.03
C ARG A 152 1.56 -22.85 -5.96
N THR A 153 0.53 -23.64 -6.18
CA THR A 153 -0.52 -23.84 -5.20
C THR A 153 -0.01 -24.72 -4.05
N GLU A 154 0.61 -24.08 -3.07
CA GLU A 154 1.06 -24.71 -1.84
C GLU A 154 0.69 -23.82 -0.67
N VAL A 155 -0.03 -24.39 0.31
CA VAL A 155 -0.43 -23.71 1.54
C VAL A 155 -0.09 -24.60 2.72
N SER A 156 0.54 -24.04 3.74
CA SER A 156 0.92 -24.82 4.92
C SER A 156 0.80 -24.02 6.21
N THR A 157 0.59 -24.73 7.31
CA THR A 157 0.83 -24.23 8.66
C THR A 157 1.51 -25.30 9.50
N ALA A 158 2.43 -24.87 10.37
CA ALA A 158 3.09 -25.73 11.35
C ALA A 158 2.40 -25.67 12.72
N ASN A 159 1.35 -24.87 12.86
CA ASN A 159 0.57 -24.60 14.07
C ASN A 159 -0.81 -25.31 14.02
N PRO A 160 -1.52 -25.43 15.15
CA PRO A 160 -2.82 -26.07 15.22
C PRO A 160 -3.82 -25.48 14.24
N VAL A 161 -4.57 -26.37 13.58
CA VAL A 161 -5.61 -26.07 12.61
C VAL A 161 -6.85 -26.89 12.91
N THR A 162 -8.00 -26.26 12.74
CA THR A 162 -9.31 -26.92 12.79
C THR A 162 -9.97 -26.81 11.43
N ALA A 163 -10.40 -27.95 10.89
CA ALA A 163 -11.16 -28.02 9.64
C ALA A 163 -12.55 -28.63 9.92
N GLU A 164 -13.59 -27.88 9.63
CA GLU A 164 -14.97 -28.30 9.67
C GLU A 164 -15.42 -28.70 8.27
N ALA A 165 -16.06 -29.85 8.16
CA ALA A 165 -16.60 -30.39 6.92
C ALA A 165 -18.05 -30.83 7.14
N PRO A 166 -18.85 -30.99 6.09
CA PRO A 166 -20.23 -31.51 6.22
C PRO A 166 -20.34 -32.85 6.92
N PHE A 167 -19.26 -33.62 6.95
CA PHE A 167 -19.21 -34.97 7.54
C PHE A 167 -18.48 -34.99 8.90
N GLY A 168 -18.05 -33.85 9.47
CA GLY A 168 -17.38 -33.80 10.78
C GLY A 168 -16.28 -32.76 10.89
N THR A 169 -15.52 -32.85 11.97
CA THR A 169 -14.45 -31.90 12.31
C THR A 169 -13.11 -32.63 12.41
N ILE A 170 -12.07 -32.00 11.90
CA ILE A 170 -10.67 -32.46 11.97
C ILE A 170 -9.88 -31.41 12.75
N GLU A 171 -9.18 -31.83 13.77
CA GLU A 171 -8.19 -31.06 14.51
C GLU A 171 -6.80 -31.66 14.24
N ALA A 172 -5.83 -30.82 13.93
CA ALA A 172 -4.46 -31.27 13.66
C ALA A 172 -3.43 -30.25 14.15
N GLY A 173 -2.23 -30.71 14.44
CA GLY A 173 -1.12 -29.84 14.84
C GLY A 173 -0.42 -29.15 13.67
N ALA A 174 -0.65 -29.60 12.44
CA ALA A 174 -0.13 -28.97 11.23
C ALA A 174 -0.93 -29.42 9.99
N MET A 175 -0.86 -28.65 8.92
CA MET A 175 -1.52 -28.91 7.66
C MET A 175 -0.62 -28.50 6.48
N THR A 176 -0.72 -29.26 5.40
CA THR A 176 -0.10 -28.91 4.11
C THR A 176 -1.05 -29.24 2.97
N LEU A 177 -1.32 -28.28 2.10
CA LEU A 177 -1.97 -28.45 0.82
C LEU A 177 -0.90 -28.31 -0.26
N SER A 178 -0.80 -29.27 -1.15
CA SER A 178 0.18 -29.25 -2.25
C SER A 178 -0.34 -30.00 -3.45
N PRO A 179 0.20 -29.78 -4.67
CA PRO A 179 -0.10 -30.62 -5.83
C PRO A 179 0.23 -32.09 -5.55
N ASP A 180 -0.58 -32.99 -6.06
CA ASP A 180 -0.31 -34.43 -6.03
C ASP A 180 0.95 -34.73 -6.87
N PRO A 181 1.99 -35.38 -6.33
CA PRO A 181 3.22 -35.67 -7.07
C PRO A 181 3.01 -36.59 -8.26
N VAL A 182 1.91 -37.38 -8.29
CA VAL A 182 1.57 -38.32 -9.39
C VAL A 182 0.63 -37.66 -10.38
N ARG A 183 -0.27 -36.80 -9.92
CA ARG A 183 -1.27 -36.08 -10.72
C ARG A 183 -1.23 -34.60 -10.41
N PRO A 184 -0.34 -33.83 -11.03
CA PRO A 184 -0.12 -32.40 -10.71
C PRO A 184 -1.36 -31.50 -10.88
N GLU A 185 -2.38 -31.96 -11.60
CA GLU A 185 -3.68 -31.30 -11.75
C GLU A 185 -4.63 -31.50 -10.57
N THR A 186 -4.25 -32.33 -9.60
CA THR A 186 -5.01 -32.56 -8.35
C THR A 186 -4.21 -32.07 -7.15
N TYR A 187 -4.91 -31.76 -6.07
CA TYR A 187 -4.30 -31.28 -4.84
C TYR A 187 -4.54 -32.28 -3.72
N VAL A 188 -3.53 -32.44 -2.86
CA VAL A 188 -3.59 -33.29 -1.67
C VAL A 188 -3.51 -32.40 -0.45
N LEU A 189 -4.49 -32.54 0.45
CA LEU A 189 -4.50 -31.90 1.76
C LEU A 189 -4.10 -32.93 2.80
N VAL A 190 -2.97 -32.68 3.48
CA VAL A 190 -2.41 -33.56 4.50
C VAL A 190 -2.49 -32.89 5.87
N PHE A 191 -3.11 -33.55 6.82
CA PHE A 191 -3.10 -33.19 8.24
C PHE A 191 -2.11 -34.07 8.99
N ASN A 192 -1.30 -33.47 9.89
CA ASN A 192 -0.30 -34.18 10.65
C ASN A 192 -0.11 -33.59 12.06
N LYS A 193 0.84 -34.13 12.85
CA LYS A 193 1.15 -33.75 14.23
C LYS A 193 -0.05 -33.88 15.18
N GLY A 194 -0.58 -35.10 15.32
CA GLY A 194 -1.66 -35.40 16.26
C GLY A 194 -3.03 -35.08 15.68
N VAL A 195 -3.44 -35.85 14.68
CA VAL A 195 -4.74 -35.68 14.01
C VAL A 195 -5.85 -36.33 14.80
N ARG A 196 -6.91 -35.59 15.08
CA ARG A 196 -8.16 -36.05 15.66
C ARG A 196 -9.30 -35.74 14.70
N MET A 197 -10.06 -36.74 14.36
CA MET A 197 -11.26 -36.58 13.53
C MET A 197 -12.50 -37.01 14.31
N LEU A 198 -13.49 -36.15 14.35
CA LEU A 198 -14.83 -36.43 14.85
C LEU A 198 -15.76 -36.51 13.64
N TYR A 199 -16.15 -37.75 13.32
CA TYR A 199 -17.09 -38.00 12.22
C TYR A 199 -18.54 -37.82 12.69
N GLN A 200 -19.32 -37.04 11.99
CA GLN A 200 -20.74 -36.79 12.21
C GLN A 200 -21.45 -37.08 10.89
N PRO A 201 -22.07 -38.26 10.73
CA PRO A 201 -22.85 -38.54 9.54
C PRO A 201 -23.99 -37.52 9.44
N GLY A 202 -24.10 -36.88 8.30
CA GLY A 202 -25.24 -36.01 8.00
C GLY A 202 -26.56 -36.79 8.03
N PRO A 203 -27.70 -36.09 8.15
CA PRO A 203 -29.01 -36.69 8.15
C PRO A 203 -29.31 -37.41 6.87
#